data_42187b5b95f7af844e2c5c7667594706
#
_entry.id   42187b5b95f7af844e2c5c7667594706
#
_cell.length_a   1.000
_cell.length_b   1.000
_cell.length_c   1.000
_cell.angle_alpha   90.00
_cell.angle_beta   90.00
_cell.angle_gamma   90.00
#
_symmetry.space_group_name_H-M   'P 1'
#
loop_
_entity.id
_entity.type
_entity.pdbx_description
1 polymer ?
#
loop_
_entity_poly.entity_id
_entity_poly.type
_entity_poly.pdbx_seq_one_letter_code
_entity_poly.pdbx_strand_id
1 'polypeptide(L)'
;KLDSLQALVVLDQVQIAEGGCQKLVDDLGNILGVLREMMRCDVLDEAFKNETIIGLTHAELRERSHNPQKFFGVQYMQLPDYTMGRDYALLNQLRAAVRETEVAATEAFRVGNKYTRKDIIEELNRLSSAIHIMMCMYLAGQYR
;
A
#
# COMPACT_ATOMS: atom_id res chain seq x y z
N LYS A 1 13.76 5.06 4.60
CA LYS A 1 12.86 3.95 4.19
C LYS A 1 11.72 4.41 3.27
N LEU A 2 11.22 5.63 3.42
CA LEU A 2 10.24 6.16 2.47
C LEU A 2 10.81 6.28 1.07
N ASP A 3 12.08 6.66 0.96
CA ASP A 3 12.77 6.71 -0.31
C ASP A 3 12.88 5.32 -0.95
N SER A 4 13.21 4.32 -0.15
CA SER A 4 13.29 2.92 -0.62
C SER A 4 11.93 2.42 -1.10
N LEU A 5 10.84 2.76 -0.41
CA LEU A 5 9.50 2.39 -0.85
C LEU A 5 9.14 3.04 -2.18
N GLN A 6 9.47 4.31 -2.36
CA GLN A 6 9.20 5.01 -3.61
C GLN A 6 9.94 4.34 -4.78
N ALA A 7 11.21 4.00 -4.56
CA ALA A 7 12.01 3.31 -5.56
C ALA A 7 11.41 1.94 -5.92
N LEU A 8 10.94 1.20 -4.92
CA LEU A 8 10.31 -0.10 -5.13
C LEU A 8 9.01 0.03 -5.93
N VAL A 9 8.17 1.02 -5.63
CA VAL A 9 6.93 1.26 -6.38
C VAL A 9 7.23 1.56 -7.84
N VAL A 10 8.23 2.41 -8.12
CA VAL A 10 8.62 2.74 -9.49
C VAL A 10 9.10 1.48 -10.23
N LEU A 11 9.94 0.67 -9.59
CA LEU A 11 10.41 -0.58 -10.18
C LEU A 11 9.24 -1.52 -10.49
N ASP A 12 8.32 -1.66 -9.55
CA ASP A 12 7.13 -2.50 -9.75
C ASP A 12 6.28 -1.99 -10.90
N GLN A 13 6.12 -0.66 -11.04
CA GLN A 13 5.39 -0.08 -12.16
C GLN A 13 6.04 -0.43 -13.50
N VAL A 14 7.36 -0.36 -13.59
CA VAL A 14 8.09 -0.71 -14.82
C VAL A 14 7.84 -2.18 -15.18
N GLN A 15 7.97 -3.07 -14.21
CA GLN A 15 7.79 -4.51 -14.44
C GLN A 15 6.34 -4.86 -14.81
N ILE A 16 5.37 -4.26 -14.14
CA ILE A 16 3.95 -4.50 -14.40
C ILE A 16 3.54 -3.91 -15.76
N ALA A 17 4.07 -2.75 -16.12
CA ALA A 17 3.82 -2.12 -17.41
C ALA A 17 4.26 -3.01 -18.58
N GLU A 18 5.32 -3.78 -18.41
CA GLU A 18 5.78 -4.74 -19.42
C GLU A 18 4.73 -5.81 -19.71
N GLY A 19 3.92 -6.17 -18.71
CA GLY A 19 2.80 -7.10 -18.86
C GLY A 19 1.51 -6.47 -19.37
N GLY A 20 1.47 -5.14 -19.51
CA GLY A 20 0.36 -4.42 -20.13
C GLY A 20 -0.81 -4.02 -19.23
N CYS A 21 -0.72 -4.23 -17.91
CA CYS A 21 -1.81 -3.88 -17.01
C CYS A 21 -1.74 -2.42 -16.57
N GLN A 22 -2.25 -1.51 -17.39
CA GLN A 22 -2.19 -0.06 -17.13
C GLN A 22 -2.95 0.34 -15.87
N LYS A 23 -4.10 -0.29 -15.60
CA LYS A 23 -4.88 0.03 -14.40
C LYS A 23 -4.08 -0.21 -13.12
N LEU A 24 -3.34 -1.31 -13.07
CA LEU A 24 -2.51 -1.63 -11.91
C LEU A 24 -1.34 -0.63 -11.77
N VAL A 25 -0.74 -0.26 -12.90
CA VAL A 25 0.30 0.78 -12.92
C VAL A 25 -0.26 2.11 -12.38
N ASP A 26 -1.48 2.47 -12.78
CA ASP A 26 -2.12 3.70 -12.33
C ASP A 26 -2.43 3.68 -10.84
N ASP A 27 -2.91 2.55 -10.32
CA ASP A 27 -3.17 2.40 -8.88
C ASP A 27 -1.88 2.51 -8.08
N LEU A 28 -0.79 1.90 -8.57
CA LEU A 28 0.53 2.07 -7.95
C LEU A 28 1.01 3.51 -8.04
N GLY A 29 0.68 4.23 -9.11
CA GLY A 29 0.97 5.66 -9.24
C GLY A 29 0.28 6.49 -8.16
N ASN A 30 -0.95 6.12 -7.79
CA ASN A 30 -1.65 6.75 -6.68
C ASN A 30 -0.90 6.53 -5.35
N ILE A 31 -0.45 5.30 -5.10
CA ILE A 31 0.32 4.97 -3.91
C ILE A 31 1.65 5.74 -3.89
N LEU A 32 2.32 5.84 -5.03
CA LEU A 32 3.56 6.61 -5.15
C LEU A 32 3.34 8.08 -4.79
N GLY A 33 2.24 8.67 -5.25
CA GLY A 33 1.87 10.05 -4.91
C GLY A 33 1.69 10.24 -3.41
N VAL A 34 1.04 9.29 -2.74
CA VAL A 34 0.86 9.31 -1.27
C VAL A 34 2.22 9.27 -0.57
N LEU A 35 3.12 8.38 -0.99
CA LEU A 35 4.45 8.25 -0.41
C LEU A 35 5.29 9.51 -0.60
N ARG A 36 5.22 10.13 -1.77
CA ARG A 36 5.93 11.36 -2.07
C ARG A 36 5.45 12.52 -1.20
N GLU A 37 4.13 12.65 -1.02
CA GLU A 37 3.56 13.68 -0.16
C GLU A 37 3.92 13.44 1.30
N MET A 38 3.91 12.18 1.72
CA MET A 38 4.31 11.78 3.07
C MET A 38 5.76 12.18 3.36
N MET A 39 6.66 11.91 2.40
CA MET A 39 8.07 12.27 2.53
C MET A 39 8.26 13.79 2.55
N ARG A 40 7.52 14.52 1.69
CA ARG A 40 7.57 15.98 1.69
C ARG A 40 7.16 16.56 3.05
N CYS A 41 6.05 16.05 3.61
CA CYS A 41 5.57 16.52 4.92
C CYS A 41 6.56 16.19 6.04
N ASP A 42 7.19 15.03 5.97
CA ASP A 42 8.19 14.64 6.97
C ASP A 42 9.43 15.57 6.92
N VAL A 43 9.94 15.82 5.72
CA VAL A 43 11.12 16.69 5.53
C VAL A 43 10.82 18.12 5.95
N LEU A 44 9.64 18.65 5.64
CA LEU A 44 9.26 20.03 5.93
C LEU A 44 8.62 20.21 7.32
N ASP A 45 8.46 19.12 8.06
CA ASP A 45 7.79 19.10 9.37
C ASP A 45 6.37 19.67 9.30
N GLU A 46 5.65 19.32 8.24
CA GLU A 46 4.25 19.67 8.04
C GLU A 46 3.34 18.50 8.39
N ALA A 47 2.10 18.81 8.79
CA ALA A 47 1.09 17.77 9.01
C ALA A 47 0.74 17.08 7.70
N PHE A 48 0.67 15.74 7.74
CA PHE A 48 0.24 14.95 6.59
C PHE A 48 -1.26 14.72 6.65
N LYS A 49 -1.94 14.95 5.54
CA LYS A 49 -3.38 14.66 5.39
C LYS A 49 -3.63 14.03 4.04
N ASN A 50 -4.43 12.98 4.02
CA ASN A 50 -4.88 12.34 2.80
C ASN A 50 -6.21 11.65 3.07
N GLU A 51 -7.19 11.84 2.19
CA GLU A 51 -8.55 11.33 2.41
C GLU A 51 -8.81 9.99 1.75
N THR A 52 -8.14 9.73 0.62
CA THR A 52 -8.38 8.49 -0.15
C THR A 52 -7.07 7.87 -0.64
N ILE A 53 -7.10 6.54 -0.78
CA ILE A 53 -6.04 5.78 -1.45
C ILE A 53 -6.74 4.87 -2.46
N ILE A 54 -6.30 4.89 -3.71
CA ILE A 54 -6.93 4.17 -4.84
C ILE A 54 -8.44 4.43 -4.93
N GLY A 55 -8.83 5.66 -4.62
CA GLY A 55 -10.23 6.09 -4.66
C GLY A 55 -11.09 5.66 -3.47
N LEU A 56 -10.51 5.02 -2.46
CA LEU A 56 -11.25 4.53 -1.30
C LEU A 56 -10.96 5.39 -0.06
N THR A 57 -12.01 5.69 0.71
CA THR A 57 -11.87 6.39 1.99
C THR A 57 -11.25 5.47 3.05
N HIS A 58 -10.85 6.04 4.18
CA HIS A 58 -10.28 5.26 5.28
C HIS A 58 -11.24 4.18 5.77
N ALA A 59 -12.53 4.50 5.88
CA ALA A 59 -13.56 3.54 6.28
C ALA A 59 -13.72 2.43 5.25
N GLU A 60 -13.72 2.76 3.96
CA GLU A 60 -13.82 1.78 2.88
C GLU A 60 -12.61 0.86 2.82
N LEU A 61 -11.40 1.41 3.02
CA LEU A 61 -10.18 0.61 3.07
C LEU A 61 -10.26 -0.43 4.19
N ARG A 62 -10.69 0.01 5.37
CA ARG A 62 -10.82 -0.89 6.52
C ARG A 62 -11.87 -1.97 6.28
N GLU A 63 -13.05 -1.58 5.81
CA GLU A 63 -14.14 -2.51 5.56
C GLU A 63 -13.76 -3.55 4.52
N ARG A 64 -13.21 -3.12 3.39
CA ARG A 64 -12.89 -4.03 2.27
C ARG A 64 -11.71 -4.93 2.56
N SER A 65 -10.68 -4.42 3.27
CA SER A 65 -9.52 -5.23 3.61
C SER A 65 -9.83 -6.34 4.62
N HIS A 66 -10.85 -6.13 5.46
CA HIS A 66 -11.27 -7.12 6.46
C HIS A 66 -12.33 -8.09 5.96
N ASN A 67 -12.92 -7.84 4.78
CA ASN A 67 -14.01 -8.65 4.23
C ASN A 67 -13.74 -9.01 2.76
N PRO A 68 -12.62 -9.68 2.45
CA PRO A 68 -12.25 -9.95 1.05
C PRO A 68 -13.24 -10.89 0.35
N GLN A 69 -13.87 -11.81 1.08
CA GLN A 69 -14.86 -12.71 0.52
C GLN A 69 -16.09 -11.95 0.05
N LYS A 70 -16.57 -11.00 0.85
CA LYS A 70 -17.77 -10.21 0.53
C LYS A 70 -17.55 -9.31 -0.68
N PHE A 71 -16.41 -8.61 -0.75
CA PHE A 71 -16.17 -7.60 -1.79
C PHE A 71 -15.50 -8.15 -3.04
N PHE A 72 -14.71 -9.21 -2.92
CA PHE A 72 -13.88 -9.71 -4.02
C PHE A 72 -14.05 -11.20 -4.31
N GLY A 73 -14.78 -11.92 -3.47
CA GLY A 73 -14.91 -13.38 -3.60
C GLY A 73 -13.60 -14.11 -3.33
N VAL A 74 -12.67 -13.49 -2.61
CA VAL A 74 -11.35 -14.04 -2.30
C VAL A 74 -11.36 -14.56 -0.88
N GLN A 75 -10.75 -15.73 -0.66
CA GLN A 75 -10.66 -16.33 0.66
C GLN A 75 -9.87 -15.43 1.61
N TYR A 76 -10.40 -15.25 2.82
CA TYR A 76 -9.70 -14.53 3.87
C TYR A 76 -8.43 -15.28 4.26
N MET A 77 -7.36 -14.54 4.51
CA MET A 77 -6.04 -15.12 4.84
C MET A 77 -5.46 -16.00 3.73
N GLN A 78 -5.70 -15.61 2.46
CA GLN A 78 -5.09 -16.29 1.33
C GLN A 78 -3.56 -16.22 1.43
N LEU A 79 -2.92 -17.39 1.38
CA LEU A 79 -1.45 -17.45 1.41
C LEU A 79 -0.89 -17.20 0.00
N PRO A 80 0.00 -16.22 -0.16
CA PRO A 80 0.63 -15.96 -1.46
C PRO A 80 1.44 -17.17 -1.95
N ASP A 81 1.37 -17.43 -3.24
CA ASP A 81 1.99 -18.56 -3.90
C ASP A 81 2.48 -18.14 -5.28
N TYR A 82 3.59 -18.71 -5.76
CA TYR A 82 4.19 -18.31 -7.03
C TYR A 82 3.25 -18.53 -8.24
N THR A 83 2.30 -19.48 -8.12
CA THR A 83 1.36 -19.75 -9.20
C THR A 83 0.35 -18.63 -9.41
N MET A 84 0.23 -17.72 -8.46
CA MET A 84 -0.64 -16.54 -8.59
C MET A 84 -0.05 -15.47 -9.51
N GLY A 85 1.20 -15.63 -9.94
CA GLY A 85 1.83 -14.82 -10.96
C GLY A 85 2.75 -13.74 -10.43
N ARG A 86 3.50 -13.15 -11.39
CA ARG A 86 4.51 -12.15 -11.08
C ARG A 86 3.91 -10.89 -10.45
N ASP A 87 2.85 -10.35 -11.01
CA ASP A 87 2.28 -9.09 -10.54
C ASP A 87 1.74 -9.23 -9.11
N TYR A 88 1.11 -10.36 -8.80
CA TYR A 88 0.66 -10.65 -7.45
C TYR A 88 1.85 -10.72 -6.48
N ALA A 89 2.92 -11.38 -6.88
CA ALA A 89 4.14 -11.49 -6.06
C ALA A 89 4.79 -10.14 -5.81
N LEU A 90 4.81 -9.26 -6.83
CA LEU A 90 5.33 -7.89 -6.69
C LEU A 90 4.49 -7.09 -5.70
N LEU A 91 3.16 -7.20 -5.77
CA LEU A 91 2.27 -6.54 -4.81
C LEU A 91 2.50 -7.06 -3.39
N ASN A 92 2.70 -8.36 -3.23
CA ASN A 92 2.94 -8.95 -1.91
C ASN A 92 4.27 -8.45 -1.33
N GLN A 93 5.32 -8.37 -2.14
CA GLN A 93 6.60 -7.83 -1.70
C GLN A 93 6.46 -6.37 -1.27
N LEU A 94 5.72 -5.57 -2.05
CA LEU A 94 5.48 -4.18 -1.72
C LEU A 94 4.70 -4.05 -0.41
N ARG A 95 3.65 -4.86 -0.23
CA ARG A 95 2.87 -4.87 1.02
C ARG A 95 3.77 -5.15 2.23
N ALA A 96 4.63 -6.14 2.11
CA ALA A 96 5.56 -6.51 3.19
C ALA A 96 6.55 -5.36 3.48
N ALA A 97 7.06 -4.70 2.44
CA ALA A 97 7.97 -3.58 2.58
C ALA A 97 7.30 -2.38 3.25
N VAL A 98 6.02 -2.12 2.95
CA VAL A 98 5.24 -1.06 3.61
C VAL A 98 5.07 -1.37 5.10
N ARG A 99 4.77 -2.61 5.44
CA ARG A 99 4.65 -3.02 6.85
C ARG A 99 5.96 -2.88 7.61
N GLU A 100 7.08 -3.26 7.00
CA GLU A 100 8.40 -3.07 7.61
C GLU A 100 8.70 -1.58 7.84
N THR A 101 8.29 -0.74 6.90
CA THR A 101 8.45 0.71 7.02
C THR A 101 7.56 1.28 8.12
N GLU A 102 6.34 0.77 8.27
CA GLU A 102 5.44 1.15 9.36
C GLU A 102 6.07 0.83 10.71
N VAL A 103 6.63 -0.37 10.87
CA VAL A 103 7.32 -0.77 12.10
C VAL A 103 8.51 0.16 12.38
N ALA A 104 9.31 0.44 11.35
CA ALA A 104 10.47 1.34 11.50
C ALA A 104 10.03 2.77 11.86
N ALA A 105 8.94 3.27 11.30
CA ALA A 105 8.40 4.59 11.62
C ALA A 105 7.87 4.62 13.07
N THR A 106 7.22 3.56 13.50
CA THR A 106 6.73 3.45 14.86
C THR A 106 7.87 3.56 15.87
N GLU A 107 9.00 2.91 15.59
CA GLU A 107 10.19 3.02 16.43
C GLU A 107 10.82 4.41 16.36
N ALA A 108 10.96 4.96 15.14
CA ALA A 108 11.64 6.24 14.91
C ALA A 108 10.88 7.42 15.53
N PHE A 109 9.54 7.38 15.53
CA PHE A 109 8.69 8.47 16.01
C PHE A 109 8.21 8.26 17.45
N ARG A 110 8.72 7.25 18.13
CA ARG A 110 8.33 6.96 19.50
C ARG A 110 9.04 7.89 20.49
N VAL A 111 8.25 8.50 21.39
CA VAL A 111 8.75 9.32 22.50
C VAL A 111 8.07 8.83 23.77
N GLY A 112 8.76 8.01 24.56
CA GLY A 112 8.17 7.35 25.73
C GLY A 112 7.02 6.43 25.32
N ASN A 113 5.80 6.71 25.82
CA ASN A 113 4.59 5.94 25.49
C ASN A 113 3.77 6.60 24.39
N LYS A 114 4.30 7.65 23.73
CA LYS A 114 3.60 8.41 22.70
C LYS A 114 4.37 8.39 21.39
N TYR A 115 3.68 8.73 20.29
CA TYR A 115 4.27 8.82 18.96
C TYR A 115 4.08 10.22 18.40
N THR A 116 5.12 10.78 17.77
CA THR A 116 5.11 12.16 17.27
C THR A 116 4.50 12.31 15.88
N ARG A 117 4.59 11.30 15.02
CA ARG A 117 4.08 11.35 13.65
C ARG A 117 3.04 10.26 13.43
N LYS A 118 1.95 10.29 14.24
CA LYS A 118 0.84 9.35 14.08
C LYS A 118 0.21 9.41 12.70
N ASP A 119 0.15 10.60 12.11
CA ASP A 119 -0.39 10.82 10.78
C ASP A 119 0.32 9.95 9.73
N ILE A 120 1.65 9.91 9.77
CA ILE A 120 2.46 9.11 8.86
C ILE A 120 2.32 7.61 9.18
N ILE A 121 2.40 7.24 10.46
CA ILE A 121 2.27 5.85 10.89
C ILE A 121 0.91 5.28 10.47
N GLU A 122 -0.17 6.03 10.72
CA GLU A 122 -1.52 5.59 10.35
C GLU A 122 -1.69 5.45 8.84
N GLU A 123 -1.11 6.36 8.06
CA GLU A 123 -1.19 6.28 6.60
C GLU A 123 -0.38 5.11 6.05
N LEU A 124 0.75 4.77 6.62
CA LEU A 124 1.49 3.56 6.25
C LEU A 124 0.65 2.31 6.48
N ASN A 125 -0.09 2.27 7.58
CA ASN A 125 -1.03 1.18 7.84
C ASN A 125 -2.12 1.11 6.76
N ARG A 126 -2.68 2.26 6.38
CA ARG A 126 -3.70 2.35 5.33
C ARG A 126 -3.15 1.94 3.96
N LEU A 127 -1.91 2.30 3.66
CA LEU A 127 -1.23 1.86 2.42
C LEU A 127 -1.11 0.34 2.38
N SER A 128 -0.74 -0.28 3.48
CA SER A 128 -0.69 -1.74 3.58
C SER A 128 -2.05 -2.36 3.28
N SER A 129 -3.12 -1.80 3.84
CA SER A 129 -4.49 -2.26 3.58
C SER A 129 -4.89 -2.06 2.13
N ALA A 130 -4.52 -0.92 1.53
CA ALA A 130 -4.80 -0.64 0.12
C ALA A 130 -4.11 -1.64 -0.81
N ILE A 131 -2.85 -1.97 -0.54
CA ILE A 131 -2.12 -2.96 -1.34
C ILE A 131 -2.73 -4.34 -1.18
N HIS A 132 -3.15 -4.71 0.03
CA HIS A 132 -3.88 -5.96 0.25
C HIS A 132 -5.16 -6.01 -0.58
N ILE A 133 -5.91 -4.92 -0.64
CA ILE A 133 -7.11 -4.81 -1.48
C ILE A 133 -6.74 -4.98 -2.96
N MET A 134 -5.65 -4.37 -3.42
CA MET A 134 -5.16 -4.54 -4.79
C MET A 134 -4.83 -6.00 -5.09
N MET A 135 -4.24 -6.71 -4.13
CA MET A 135 -3.98 -8.15 -4.27
C MET A 135 -5.29 -8.93 -4.42
N CYS A 136 -6.31 -8.60 -3.64
CA CYS A 136 -7.64 -9.21 -3.76
C CYS A 136 -8.28 -8.88 -5.10
N MET A 137 -8.19 -7.64 -5.55
CA MET A 137 -8.70 -7.21 -6.86
C MET A 137 -8.01 -7.99 -8.00
N TYR A 138 -6.72 -8.22 -7.86
CA TYR A 138 -5.95 -8.98 -8.84
C TYR A 138 -6.47 -10.41 -8.94
N LEU A 139 -6.65 -11.09 -7.81
CA LEU A 139 -7.18 -12.45 -7.79
C LEU A 139 -8.63 -12.52 -8.27
N ALA A 140 -9.41 -11.48 -8.06
CA ALA A 140 -10.79 -11.39 -8.55
C ALA A 140 -10.88 -11.05 -10.04
N GLY A 141 -9.75 -10.83 -10.72
CA GLY A 141 -9.72 -10.54 -12.15
C GLY A 141 -10.02 -9.09 -12.52
N GLN A 142 -10.00 -8.18 -11.56
CA GLN A 142 -10.36 -6.77 -11.79
C GLN A 142 -9.26 -5.96 -12.50
N TYR A 143 -8.08 -6.53 -12.66
CA TYR A 143 -6.96 -5.91 -13.39
C TYR A 143 -6.76 -6.51 -14.79
N ARG A 144 -7.66 -7.33 -15.23
CA ARG A 144 -7.59 -7.94 -16.58
C ARG A 144 -8.15 -7.00 -17.64
#